data_5fba1fcd8f9e2acb9350627ee9544596
#
_entry.id   5fba1fcd8f9e2acb9350627ee9544596
#
_cell.length_a   1.000
_cell.length_b   1.000
_cell.length_c   1.000
_cell.angle_alpha   90.00
_cell.angle_beta   90.00
_cell.angle_gamma   90.00
#
_symmetry.space_group_name_H-M   'P 1'
#
loop_
_entity.id
_entity.type
_entity.pdbx_description
1 polymer ?
#
loop_
_entity_poly.entity_id
_entity_poly.type
_entity_poly.pdbx_seq_one_letter_code
_entity_poly.pdbx_strand_id
1 'polypeptide(L)'
;MISVRVNELISVAGQPDAAGFAAFAADGFAGVINARPDGEEPGQPGNAAEKASASAAGLSYSFIPVKGQEITEADIRAFQAAMAEAKGPVVAHCKSGTRALTLYALGEVLDGRMKPGDVETLGQNLGFDLIGARRWLEKRAGQVPHVKAFFEPRTCSVQYVVADPATRRCAIIDPVLDFDEMSGATGTANADAILAHIEREGLMVEWILDTHPHADHFSAVHYLKGKTGALSAIGAHVVDVQKLWKEIYNWPALATDGSQWDRLFADGDMFEIGALKARVMFSPGHTLASITYVIGDAAFVHDTVFTPDSGTARTDFPGGSASALWHSIQAILSLPEETRLFSGHDYQPGGRHPRWESTVAAQKRANPHIAGIDEAGFVALRQARDRTLPKPKLMLHALQVNIRGGRLPEPEGNGRRYLKIPLDAL
;
A
#
# COMPACT_ATOMS: atom_id res chain seq x y z
N MET A 1 28.55 -23.26 26.93
CA MET A 1 27.72 -23.26 25.69
C MET A 1 28.41 -22.34 24.71
N ILE A 2 28.52 -22.70 23.45
CA ILE A 2 29.22 -21.87 22.46
C ILE A 2 28.20 -21.00 21.78
N SER A 3 28.28 -19.65 21.99
CA SER A 3 27.59 -18.69 21.13
C SER A 3 28.49 -18.39 19.94
N VAL A 4 27.87 -18.17 18.77
CA VAL A 4 28.56 -17.77 17.53
C VAL A 4 28.38 -16.26 17.36
N ARG A 5 29.47 -15.53 17.37
CA ARG A 5 29.45 -14.07 17.19
C ARG A 5 29.11 -13.72 15.75
N VAL A 6 28.07 -12.94 15.57
CA VAL A 6 27.68 -12.39 14.26
C VAL A 6 28.36 -11.05 14.01
N ASN A 7 28.28 -10.15 15.00
CA ASN A 7 29.00 -8.87 15.03
C ASN A 7 29.17 -8.38 16.47
N GLU A 8 29.47 -7.08 16.66
CA GLU A 8 29.68 -6.50 17.99
C GLU A 8 28.41 -6.41 18.85
N LEU A 9 27.24 -6.42 18.22
CA LEU A 9 25.95 -6.22 18.89
C LEU A 9 25.19 -7.51 19.14
N ILE A 10 25.47 -8.58 18.36
CA ILE A 10 24.69 -9.83 18.46
C ILE A 10 25.57 -11.07 18.29
N SER A 11 25.29 -12.05 19.13
CA SER A 11 25.70 -13.45 18.95
C SER A 11 24.46 -14.35 18.85
N VAL A 12 24.58 -15.50 18.20
CA VAL A 12 23.52 -16.51 18.14
C VAL A 12 23.93 -17.79 18.85
N ALA A 13 22.98 -18.48 19.45
CA ALA A 13 23.22 -19.71 20.21
C ALA A 13 22.11 -20.75 20.00
N GLY A 14 22.42 -21.99 20.31
CA GLY A 14 21.41 -23.02 20.55
C GLY A 14 20.70 -22.79 21.88
N GLN A 15 19.75 -23.68 22.21
CA GLN A 15 18.99 -23.60 23.46
C GLN A 15 19.91 -23.55 24.70
N PRO A 16 19.87 -22.47 25.51
CA PRO A 16 20.61 -22.42 26.77
C PRO A 16 19.93 -23.22 27.89
N ASP A 17 20.71 -23.77 28.80
CA ASP A 17 20.26 -24.20 30.13
C ASP A 17 20.42 -23.02 31.14
N ALA A 18 20.02 -23.25 32.39
CA ALA A 18 20.10 -22.19 33.41
C ALA A 18 21.54 -21.68 33.64
N ALA A 19 22.56 -22.51 33.52
CA ALA A 19 23.95 -22.12 33.64
C ALA A 19 24.41 -21.27 32.43
N GLY A 20 23.84 -21.51 31.27
CA GLY A 20 24.11 -20.76 30.05
C GLY A 20 23.75 -19.26 30.17
N PHE A 21 22.66 -18.93 30.87
CA PHE A 21 22.29 -17.53 31.11
C PHE A 21 23.33 -16.80 32.00
N ALA A 22 23.83 -17.49 33.05
CA ALA A 22 24.89 -16.92 33.89
C ALA A 22 26.20 -16.74 33.10
N ALA A 23 26.53 -17.67 32.21
CA ALA A 23 27.68 -17.54 31.32
C ALA A 23 27.55 -16.35 30.37
N PHE A 24 26.39 -16.14 29.76
CA PHE A 24 26.16 -14.97 28.90
C PHE A 24 26.36 -13.65 29.64
N ALA A 25 25.87 -13.55 30.88
CA ALA A 25 26.11 -12.36 31.71
C ALA A 25 27.61 -12.16 32.02
N ALA A 26 28.33 -13.24 32.34
CA ALA A 26 29.78 -13.20 32.58
C ALA A 26 30.59 -12.82 31.32
N ASP A 27 30.09 -13.19 30.12
CA ASP A 27 30.69 -12.82 28.83
C ASP A 27 30.36 -11.38 28.41
N GLY A 28 29.59 -10.63 29.23
CA GLY A 28 29.30 -9.22 29.01
C GLY A 28 28.10 -8.93 28.13
N PHE A 29 27.24 -9.90 27.86
CA PHE A 29 25.98 -9.63 27.17
C PHE A 29 25.01 -8.88 28.08
N ALA A 30 24.18 -8.02 27.49
CA ALA A 30 23.18 -7.21 28.20
C ALA A 30 21.77 -7.83 28.14
N GLY A 31 21.54 -8.75 27.20
CA GLY A 31 20.22 -9.34 27.03
C GLY A 31 20.20 -10.62 26.22
N VAL A 32 19.05 -11.30 26.31
CA VAL A 32 18.76 -12.53 25.57
C VAL A 32 17.46 -12.38 24.80
N ILE A 33 17.46 -12.82 23.55
CA ILE A 33 16.28 -12.89 22.69
C ILE A 33 15.98 -14.36 22.41
N ASN A 34 14.83 -14.86 22.89
CA ASN A 34 14.39 -16.22 22.65
C ASN A 34 13.45 -16.26 21.43
N ALA A 35 13.91 -16.86 20.33
CA ALA A 35 13.14 -17.09 19.10
C ALA A 35 12.51 -18.48 19.02
N ARG A 36 12.56 -19.27 20.09
CA ARG A 36 12.06 -20.65 20.12
C ARG A 36 10.65 -20.71 20.70
N PRO A 37 9.63 -21.22 19.99
CA PRO A 37 8.31 -21.47 20.56
C PRO A 37 8.35 -22.46 21.72
N ASP A 38 7.46 -22.28 22.69
CA ASP A 38 7.28 -23.23 23.77
C ASP A 38 6.72 -24.58 23.26
N GLY A 39 7.11 -25.64 23.89
CA GLY A 39 6.56 -26.99 23.63
C GLY A 39 7.00 -27.64 22.31
N GLU A 40 8.08 -27.19 21.69
CA GLU A 40 8.64 -27.88 20.51
C GLU A 40 9.17 -29.28 20.80
N GLU A 41 9.67 -29.52 22.01
CA GLU A 41 10.25 -30.80 22.42
C GLU A 41 9.98 -31.08 23.90
N PRO A 42 9.86 -32.38 24.29
CA PRO A 42 9.84 -32.76 25.68
C PRO A 42 11.11 -32.29 26.40
N GLY A 43 10.96 -31.72 27.59
CA GLY A 43 12.09 -31.25 28.41
C GLY A 43 12.65 -29.88 28.05
N GLN A 44 12.04 -29.16 27.10
CA GLN A 44 12.36 -27.76 26.84
C GLN A 44 12.03 -26.91 28.06
N PRO A 45 12.91 -25.96 28.49
CA PRO A 45 12.67 -25.14 29.69
C PRO A 45 11.41 -24.28 29.60
N GLY A 46 11.09 -23.74 28.41
CA GLY A 46 9.97 -22.84 28.15
C GLY A 46 10.23 -21.41 28.56
N ASN A 47 9.45 -20.50 27.97
CA ASN A 47 9.60 -19.04 28.08
C ASN A 47 9.65 -18.54 29.54
N ALA A 48 8.76 -19.04 30.42
CA ALA A 48 8.68 -18.54 31.80
C ALA A 48 9.95 -18.89 32.59
N ALA A 49 10.47 -20.11 32.45
CA ALA A 49 11.70 -20.56 33.12
C ALA A 49 12.94 -19.83 32.61
N GLU A 50 13.01 -19.63 31.31
CA GLU A 50 14.11 -18.88 30.67
C GLU A 50 14.13 -17.41 31.07
N LYS A 51 12.95 -16.75 31.11
CA LYS A 51 12.81 -15.37 31.61
C LYS A 51 13.28 -15.24 33.05
N ALA A 52 12.93 -16.21 33.90
CA ALA A 52 13.42 -16.26 35.30
C ALA A 52 14.94 -16.39 35.37
N SER A 53 15.52 -17.29 34.58
CA SER A 53 16.97 -17.52 34.53
C SER A 53 17.73 -16.26 34.00
N ALA A 54 17.23 -15.62 32.94
CA ALA A 54 17.80 -14.38 32.42
C ALA A 54 17.75 -13.26 33.46
N SER A 55 16.59 -13.08 34.12
CA SER A 55 16.43 -12.07 35.19
C SER A 55 17.36 -12.33 36.38
N ALA A 56 17.53 -13.58 36.82
CA ALA A 56 18.45 -13.95 37.87
C ALA A 56 19.92 -13.65 37.52
N ALA A 57 20.27 -13.72 36.23
CA ALA A 57 21.57 -13.35 35.68
C ALA A 57 21.74 -11.85 35.39
N GLY A 58 20.72 -11.03 35.61
CA GLY A 58 20.76 -9.57 35.34
C GLY A 58 20.62 -9.22 33.84
N LEU A 59 20.17 -10.15 33.00
CA LEU A 59 19.99 -9.96 31.56
C LEU A 59 18.57 -9.48 31.27
N SER A 60 18.42 -8.57 30.29
CA SER A 60 17.12 -8.32 29.66
C SER A 60 16.65 -9.56 28.89
N TYR A 61 15.33 -9.73 28.75
CA TYR A 61 14.79 -10.91 28.07
C TYR A 61 13.60 -10.55 27.17
N SER A 62 13.70 -10.95 25.93
CA SER A 62 12.63 -10.80 24.94
C SER A 62 12.23 -12.15 24.37
N PHE A 63 10.92 -12.39 24.21
CA PHE A 63 10.37 -13.63 23.67
C PHE A 63 9.67 -13.37 22.34
N ILE A 64 10.24 -13.88 21.25
CA ILE A 64 9.75 -13.67 19.88
C ILE A 64 9.67 -15.06 19.22
N PRO A 65 8.67 -15.85 19.58
CA PRO A 65 8.57 -17.25 19.13
C PRO A 65 8.24 -17.32 17.65
N VAL A 66 9.13 -17.93 16.84
CA VAL A 66 8.90 -18.09 15.40
C VAL A 66 9.08 -19.55 14.98
N LYS A 67 8.21 -20.01 14.07
CA LYS A 67 8.41 -21.24 13.32
C LYS A 67 9.05 -20.88 11.98
N GLY A 68 10.13 -21.56 11.60
CA GLY A 68 11.01 -21.16 10.51
C GLY A 68 10.35 -20.92 9.16
N GLN A 69 9.22 -21.57 8.86
CA GLN A 69 8.47 -21.38 7.61
C GLN A 69 7.37 -20.30 7.71
N GLU A 70 7.05 -19.84 8.92
CA GLU A 70 5.96 -18.90 9.21
C GLU A 70 6.47 -17.54 9.68
N ILE A 71 7.76 -17.23 9.50
CA ILE A 71 8.35 -15.93 9.86
C ILE A 71 7.64 -14.83 9.10
N THR A 72 7.11 -13.85 9.83
CA THR A 72 6.49 -12.63 9.29
C THR A 72 7.44 -11.43 9.36
N GLU A 73 7.15 -10.37 8.64
CA GLU A 73 7.91 -9.12 8.78
C GLU A 73 7.74 -8.51 10.19
N ALA A 74 6.57 -8.66 10.80
CA ALA A 74 6.34 -8.23 12.18
C ALA A 74 7.28 -8.91 13.17
N ASP A 75 7.55 -10.21 13.00
CA ASP A 75 8.52 -10.96 13.84
C ASP A 75 9.94 -10.41 13.66
N ILE A 76 10.32 -10.07 12.42
CA ILE A 76 11.63 -9.50 12.11
C ILE A 76 11.76 -8.13 12.77
N ARG A 77 10.72 -7.28 12.67
CA ARG A 77 10.72 -5.94 13.29
C ARG A 77 10.72 -6.01 14.82
N ALA A 78 9.97 -6.95 15.40
CA ALA A 78 10.01 -7.20 16.84
C ALA A 78 11.42 -7.62 17.30
N PHE A 79 12.12 -8.46 16.52
CA PHE A 79 13.50 -8.87 16.81
C PHE A 79 14.46 -7.66 16.75
N GLN A 80 14.34 -6.81 15.76
CA GLN A 80 15.15 -5.59 15.65
C GLN A 80 14.88 -4.62 16.81
N ALA A 81 13.61 -4.44 17.21
CA ALA A 81 13.23 -3.62 18.35
C ALA A 81 13.85 -4.16 19.64
N ALA A 82 13.78 -5.47 19.88
CA ALA A 82 14.39 -6.09 21.05
C ALA A 82 15.92 -5.92 21.10
N MET A 83 16.58 -5.96 19.94
CA MET A 83 18.03 -5.64 19.86
C MET A 83 18.29 -4.17 20.18
N ALA A 84 17.48 -3.23 19.69
CA ALA A 84 17.64 -1.80 19.89
C ALA A 84 17.35 -1.37 21.34
N GLU A 85 16.42 -2.04 22.02
CA GLU A 85 16.09 -1.78 23.44
C GLU A 85 17.14 -2.29 24.41
N ALA A 86 17.96 -3.25 24.00
CA ALA A 86 19.05 -3.78 24.83
C ALA A 86 20.14 -2.72 25.06
N LYS A 87 20.60 -2.60 26.29
CA LYS A 87 21.63 -1.62 26.69
C LYS A 87 23.07 -2.07 26.34
N GLY A 88 23.22 -3.06 25.46
CA GLY A 88 24.51 -3.62 25.05
C GLY A 88 24.30 -4.87 24.18
N PRO A 89 25.37 -5.68 23.95
CA PRO A 89 25.29 -6.85 23.10
C PRO A 89 24.26 -7.89 23.59
N VAL A 90 23.60 -8.57 22.67
CA VAL A 90 22.59 -9.60 22.97
C VAL A 90 23.01 -10.97 22.47
N VAL A 91 22.53 -12.01 23.13
CA VAL A 91 22.53 -13.37 22.59
C VAL A 91 21.11 -13.69 22.13
N ALA A 92 20.94 -14.00 20.84
CA ALA A 92 19.69 -14.50 20.32
C ALA A 92 19.76 -16.02 20.16
N HIS A 93 18.78 -16.74 20.67
CA HIS A 93 18.78 -18.20 20.58
C HIS A 93 17.46 -18.78 20.05
N CYS A 94 17.55 -20.01 19.59
CA CYS A 94 16.42 -20.89 19.31
C CYS A 94 16.85 -22.33 19.63
N LYS A 95 16.36 -23.36 18.92
CA LYS A 95 16.85 -24.73 19.10
C LYS A 95 18.36 -24.88 18.79
N SER A 96 18.81 -24.32 17.65
CA SER A 96 20.18 -24.45 17.10
C SER A 96 20.88 -23.13 16.80
N GLY A 97 20.20 -21.97 16.91
CA GLY A 97 20.70 -20.67 16.51
C GLY A 97 20.21 -20.20 15.11
N THR A 98 19.83 -21.14 14.23
CA THR A 98 19.50 -20.84 12.84
C THR A 98 18.34 -19.83 12.69
N ARG A 99 17.23 -19.98 13.43
CA ARG A 99 16.07 -19.04 13.38
C ARG A 99 16.45 -17.65 13.87
N ALA A 100 17.25 -17.56 14.93
CA ALA A 100 17.75 -16.27 15.42
C ALA A 100 18.62 -15.58 14.38
N LEU A 101 19.53 -16.30 13.72
CA LEU A 101 20.35 -15.75 12.63
C LEU A 101 19.51 -15.40 11.40
N THR A 102 18.46 -16.19 11.11
CA THR A 102 17.49 -15.88 10.04
C THR A 102 16.80 -14.53 10.29
N LEU A 103 16.24 -14.31 11.49
CA LEU A 103 15.58 -13.04 11.85
C LEU A 103 16.53 -11.85 11.72
N TYR A 104 17.78 -12.00 12.21
CA TYR A 104 18.81 -10.99 12.05
C TYR A 104 19.11 -10.70 10.58
N ALA A 105 19.43 -11.71 9.78
CA ALA A 105 19.80 -11.54 8.37
C ALA A 105 18.67 -10.92 7.53
N LEU A 106 17.43 -11.35 7.76
CA LEU A 106 16.25 -10.78 7.12
C LEU A 106 16.07 -9.29 7.49
N GLY A 107 16.28 -8.94 8.77
CA GLY A 107 16.25 -7.54 9.22
C GLY A 107 17.28 -6.66 8.53
N GLU A 108 18.52 -7.15 8.41
CA GLU A 108 19.60 -6.42 7.72
C GLU A 108 19.28 -6.21 6.22
N VAL A 109 18.65 -7.20 5.57
CA VAL A 109 18.23 -7.07 4.16
C VAL A 109 17.07 -6.08 4.03
N LEU A 110 16.07 -6.16 4.89
CA LEU A 110 14.91 -5.26 4.86
C LEU A 110 15.30 -3.79 5.07
N ASP A 111 16.35 -3.54 5.84
CA ASP A 111 16.87 -2.19 6.10
C ASP A 111 17.95 -1.76 5.09
N GLY A 112 18.22 -2.57 4.07
CA GLY A 112 19.20 -2.26 3.02
C GLY A 112 20.67 -2.31 3.47
N ARG A 113 20.95 -2.84 4.69
CA ARG A 113 22.33 -3.00 5.20
C ARG A 113 23.01 -4.26 4.67
N MET A 114 22.23 -5.22 4.14
CA MET A 114 22.73 -6.45 3.51
C MET A 114 22.02 -6.69 2.18
N LYS A 115 22.72 -7.20 1.17
CA LYS A 115 22.08 -7.62 -0.08
C LYS A 115 21.43 -8.99 0.09
N PRO A 116 20.28 -9.27 -0.55
CA PRO A 116 19.62 -10.58 -0.50
C PRO A 116 20.55 -11.75 -0.84
N GLY A 117 21.45 -11.56 -1.83
CA GLY A 117 22.42 -12.60 -2.25
C GLY A 117 23.50 -12.91 -1.22
N ASP A 118 23.74 -12.05 -0.23
CA ASP A 118 24.80 -12.24 0.77
C ASP A 118 24.32 -13.07 1.97
N VAL A 119 23.01 -13.35 2.09
CA VAL A 119 22.42 -14.06 3.25
C VAL A 119 22.96 -15.48 3.40
N GLU A 120 23.04 -16.23 2.30
CA GLU A 120 23.58 -17.61 2.36
C GLU A 120 25.08 -17.60 2.70
N THR A 121 25.83 -16.64 2.17
CA THR A 121 27.25 -16.47 2.49
C THR A 121 27.47 -16.18 3.97
N LEU A 122 26.64 -15.31 4.57
CA LEU A 122 26.64 -15.09 6.01
C LEU A 122 26.42 -16.37 6.78
N GLY A 123 25.40 -17.16 6.39
CA GLY A 123 25.12 -18.45 7.01
C GLY A 123 26.30 -19.41 6.92
N GLN A 124 26.87 -19.59 5.73
CA GLN A 124 28.01 -20.48 5.49
C GLN A 124 29.23 -20.09 6.33
N ASN A 125 29.54 -18.79 6.40
CA ASN A 125 30.67 -18.28 7.17
C ASN A 125 30.53 -18.51 8.69
N LEU A 126 29.29 -18.59 9.20
CA LEU A 126 28.96 -18.79 10.60
C LEU A 126 28.57 -20.24 10.92
N GLY A 127 28.51 -21.13 9.93
CA GLY A 127 28.16 -22.53 10.10
C GLY A 127 26.66 -22.80 10.21
N PHE A 128 25.81 -21.95 9.61
CA PHE A 128 24.36 -22.08 9.61
C PHE A 128 23.80 -22.20 8.19
N ASP A 129 22.72 -22.99 8.03
CA ASP A 129 21.96 -23.04 6.78
C ASP A 129 20.86 -21.95 6.79
N LEU A 130 21.00 -20.95 5.94
CA LEU A 130 20.04 -19.86 5.75
C LEU A 130 19.23 -19.95 4.44
N ILE A 131 19.12 -21.13 3.82
CA ILE A 131 18.31 -21.33 2.62
C ILE A 131 16.84 -20.95 2.86
N GLY A 132 16.34 -21.09 4.09
CA GLY A 132 15.00 -20.66 4.51
C GLY A 132 14.84 -19.15 4.42
N ALA A 133 15.86 -18.40 4.83
CA ALA A 133 15.87 -16.92 4.71
C ALA A 133 15.90 -16.49 3.24
N ARG A 134 16.71 -17.13 2.40
CA ARG A 134 16.72 -16.85 0.95
C ARG A 134 15.36 -17.09 0.31
N ARG A 135 14.72 -18.23 0.58
CA ARG A 135 13.38 -18.55 0.07
C ARG A 135 12.32 -17.54 0.53
N TRP A 136 12.43 -17.05 1.77
CA TRP A 136 11.56 -16.00 2.28
C TRP A 136 11.72 -14.70 1.48
N LEU A 137 12.98 -14.30 1.21
CA LEU A 137 13.29 -13.11 0.40
C LEU A 137 12.83 -13.25 -1.06
N GLU A 138 13.02 -14.42 -1.67
CA GLU A 138 12.54 -14.70 -3.03
C GLU A 138 11.01 -14.61 -3.12
N LYS A 139 10.32 -15.22 -2.13
CA LYS A 139 8.86 -15.11 -2.04
C LYS A 139 8.40 -13.67 -1.88
N ARG A 140 9.08 -12.90 -1.04
CA ARG A 140 8.78 -11.48 -0.85
C ARG A 140 9.07 -10.66 -2.11
N ALA A 141 10.20 -10.87 -2.76
CA ALA A 141 10.55 -10.18 -4.00
C ALA A 141 9.50 -10.41 -5.10
N GLY A 142 8.94 -11.62 -5.20
CA GLY A 142 7.84 -11.92 -6.12
C GLY A 142 6.48 -11.33 -5.69
N GLN A 143 6.37 -10.71 -4.51
CA GLN A 143 5.16 -10.04 -4.02
C GLN A 143 5.28 -8.50 -4.01
N VAL A 144 6.44 -7.94 -4.34
CA VAL A 144 6.68 -6.50 -4.38
C VAL A 144 6.46 -6.00 -5.81
N PRO A 145 5.42 -5.22 -6.07
CA PRO A 145 5.20 -4.65 -7.38
C PRO A 145 6.22 -3.56 -7.71
N HIS A 146 6.62 -3.49 -8.98
CA HIS A 146 7.26 -2.31 -9.53
C HIS A 146 6.19 -1.26 -9.83
N VAL A 147 6.29 -0.10 -9.17
CA VAL A 147 5.34 0.99 -9.35
C VAL A 147 6.01 2.14 -10.09
N LYS A 148 5.45 2.53 -11.23
CA LYS A 148 5.83 3.73 -11.98
C LYS A 148 4.70 4.74 -11.91
N ALA A 149 4.95 5.90 -11.33
CA ALA A 149 4.01 7.01 -11.27
C ALA A 149 4.19 7.96 -12.46
N PHE A 150 3.05 8.55 -12.88
CA PHE A 150 2.97 9.60 -13.89
C PHE A 150 2.17 10.76 -13.31
N PHE A 151 2.84 11.85 -13.02
CA PHE A 151 2.22 13.05 -12.47
C PHE A 151 1.69 13.94 -13.60
N GLU A 152 0.41 14.31 -13.51
CA GLU A 152 -0.23 15.26 -14.43
C GLU A 152 -0.34 16.62 -13.72
N PRO A 153 0.40 17.66 -14.18
CA PRO A 153 0.53 18.90 -13.42
C PRO A 153 -0.68 19.83 -13.48
N ARG A 154 -1.60 19.67 -14.45
CA ARG A 154 -2.78 20.55 -14.60
C ARG A 154 -3.86 20.26 -13.56
N THR A 155 -4.03 18.95 -13.24
CA THR A 155 -5.01 18.46 -12.26
C THR A 155 -4.34 18.02 -10.97
N CYS A 156 -2.99 17.98 -10.94
CA CYS A 156 -2.17 17.43 -9.85
C CYS A 156 -2.45 15.94 -9.58
N SER A 157 -3.00 15.23 -10.57
CA SER A 157 -3.33 13.80 -10.48
C SER A 157 -2.10 12.93 -10.65
N VAL A 158 -2.12 11.75 -10.06
CA VAL A 158 -1.06 10.74 -10.20
C VAL A 158 -1.64 9.45 -10.71
N GLN A 159 -1.14 9.01 -11.85
CA GLN A 159 -1.50 7.77 -12.53
C GLN A 159 -0.40 6.73 -12.28
N TYR A 160 -0.72 5.46 -12.27
CA TYR A 160 0.27 4.43 -11.96
C TYR A 160 0.28 3.30 -12.98
N VAL A 161 1.49 2.80 -13.28
CA VAL A 161 1.71 1.47 -13.86
C VAL A 161 2.28 0.58 -12.77
N VAL A 162 1.60 -0.51 -12.48
CA VAL A 162 1.93 -1.47 -11.42
C VAL A 162 2.28 -2.79 -12.08
N ALA A 163 3.54 -3.17 -12.08
CA ALA A 163 4.04 -4.33 -12.80
C ALA A 163 4.53 -5.44 -11.87
N ASP A 164 4.21 -6.67 -12.23
CA ASP A 164 4.85 -7.85 -11.68
C ASP A 164 6.24 -8.02 -12.33
N PRO A 165 7.33 -7.92 -11.56
CA PRO A 165 8.68 -8.04 -12.11
C PRO A 165 9.00 -9.44 -12.65
N ALA A 166 8.30 -10.48 -12.18
CA ALA A 166 8.54 -11.86 -12.57
C ALA A 166 7.89 -12.21 -13.91
N THR A 167 6.66 -11.73 -14.14
CA THR A 167 5.88 -12.09 -15.34
C THR A 167 5.82 -10.99 -16.40
N ARG A 168 6.26 -9.76 -16.05
CA ARG A 168 6.17 -8.57 -16.90
C ARG A 168 4.74 -8.16 -17.23
N ARG A 169 3.76 -8.67 -16.48
CA ARG A 169 2.37 -8.26 -16.56
C ARG A 169 2.12 -7.03 -15.68
N CYS A 170 1.20 -6.15 -16.10
CA CYS A 170 0.95 -4.92 -15.35
C CYS A 170 -0.53 -4.52 -15.35
N ALA A 171 -0.86 -3.65 -14.40
CA ALA A 171 -2.10 -2.88 -14.39
C ALA A 171 -1.79 -1.39 -14.55
N ILE A 172 -2.72 -0.65 -15.15
CA ILE A 172 -2.74 0.81 -15.18
C ILE A 172 -3.82 1.26 -14.20
N ILE A 173 -3.52 2.21 -13.31
CA ILE A 173 -4.46 2.72 -12.30
C ILE A 173 -4.68 4.21 -12.52
N ASP A 174 -5.95 4.63 -12.55
CA ASP A 174 -6.46 5.99 -12.68
C ASP A 174 -5.83 6.80 -13.83
N PRO A 175 -5.89 6.28 -15.07
CA PRO A 175 -5.27 6.94 -16.22
C PRO A 175 -6.05 8.18 -16.64
N VAL A 176 -5.32 9.25 -16.97
CA VAL A 176 -5.86 10.55 -17.37
C VAL A 176 -5.95 10.68 -18.89
N LEU A 177 -7.13 11.08 -19.36
CA LEU A 177 -7.33 11.59 -20.72
C LEU A 177 -7.30 13.14 -20.67
N ASP A 178 -6.45 13.74 -21.49
CA ASP A 178 -6.26 15.17 -21.51
C ASP A 178 -7.57 15.90 -21.93
N PHE A 179 -7.91 16.95 -21.21
CA PHE A 179 -9.04 17.81 -21.54
C PHE A 179 -8.71 19.26 -21.19
N ASP A 180 -8.95 20.14 -22.13
CA ASP A 180 -8.85 21.57 -21.96
C ASP A 180 -10.26 22.20 -21.93
N GLU A 181 -10.68 22.68 -20.78
CA GLU A 181 -12.03 23.18 -20.59
C GLU A 181 -12.30 24.52 -21.30
N MET A 182 -11.26 25.27 -21.63
CA MET A 182 -11.41 26.55 -22.32
C MET A 182 -11.64 26.36 -23.81
N SER A 183 -10.95 25.42 -24.43
CA SER A 183 -11.09 25.13 -25.87
C SER A 183 -12.03 23.97 -26.16
N GLY A 184 -12.34 23.13 -25.15
CA GLY A 184 -13.05 21.86 -25.32
C GLY A 184 -12.19 20.78 -25.98
N ALA A 185 -10.87 21.00 -26.13
CA ALA A 185 -9.99 20.06 -26.79
C ALA A 185 -9.69 18.87 -25.88
N THR A 186 -9.72 17.65 -26.48
CA THR A 186 -9.25 16.42 -25.84
C THR A 186 -7.93 16.01 -26.43
N GLY A 187 -7.08 15.33 -25.65
CA GLY A 187 -5.80 14.80 -26.06
C GLY A 187 -5.49 13.45 -25.41
N THR A 188 -4.40 12.83 -25.81
CA THR A 188 -3.99 11.50 -25.33
C THR A 188 -2.56 11.49 -24.78
N ALA A 189 -1.92 12.67 -24.61
CA ALA A 189 -0.51 12.74 -24.28
C ALA A 189 -0.14 12.02 -22.98
N ASN A 190 -0.99 12.14 -21.93
CA ASN A 190 -0.78 11.43 -20.66
C ASN A 190 -0.91 9.90 -20.85
N ALA A 191 -1.95 9.44 -21.52
CA ALA A 191 -2.17 8.02 -21.78
C ALA A 191 -1.09 7.45 -22.73
N ASP A 192 -0.65 8.21 -23.74
CA ASP A 192 0.42 7.80 -24.66
C ASP A 192 1.78 7.72 -23.96
N ALA A 193 2.05 8.56 -22.97
CA ALA A 193 3.26 8.47 -22.14
C ALA A 193 3.28 7.16 -21.31
N ILE A 194 2.11 6.71 -20.83
CA ILE A 194 1.97 5.41 -20.17
C ILE A 194 2.25 4.28 -21.16
N LEU A 195 1.64 4.30 -22.35
CA LEU A 195 1.87 3.29 -23.38
C LEU A 195 3.34 3.21 -23.82
N ALA A 196 4.00 4.35 -24.02
CA ALA A 196 5.42 4.41 -24.35
C ALA A 196 6.31 3.81 -23.24
N HIS A 197 5.96 4.00 -21.97
CA HIS A 197 6.65 3.33 -20.86
C HIS A 197 6.44 1.82 -20.91
N ILE A 198 5.21 1.37 -21.08
CA ILE A 198 4.85 -0.06 -21.16
C ILE A 198 5.62 -0.75 -22.29
N GLU A 199 5.68 -0.13 -23.47
CA GLU A 199 6.44 -0.64 -24.62
C GLU A 199 7.94 -0.70 -24.32
N ARG A 200 8.52 0.38 -23.81
CA ARG A 200 9.95 0.45 -23.48
C ARG A 200 10.37 -0.60 -22.45
N GLU A 201 9.51 -0.84 -21.45
CA GLU A 201 9.78 -1.85 -20.41
C GLU A 201 9.35 -3.26 -20.84
N GLY A 202 8.75 -3.45 -22.01
CA GLY A 202 8.26 -4.75 -22.48
C GLY A 202 7.20 -5.35 -21.56
N LEU A 203 6.29 -4.53 -21.07
CA LEU A 203 5.21 -4.95 -20.18
C LEU A 203 3.97 -5.36 -20.98
N MET A 204 3.13 -6.21 -20.39
CA MET A 204 1.83 -6.60 -20.93
C MET A 204 0.71 -6.14 -20.00
N VAL A 205 -0.20 -5.30 -20.47
CA VAL A 205 -1.32 -4.80 -19.68
C VAL A 205 -2.40 -5.88 -19.56
N GLU A 206 -2.73 -6.24 -18.31
CA GLU A 206 -3.86 -7.12 -17.99
C GLU A 206 -5.09 -6.34 -17.55
N TRP A 207 -4.87 -5.24 -16.80
CA TRP A 207 -5.93 -4.46 -16.21
C TRP A 207 -5.76 -2.97 -16.45
N ILE A 208 -6.89 -2.29 -16.63
CA ILE A 208 -7.01 -0.83 -16.56
C ILE A 208 -8.05 -0.56 -15.48
N LEU A 209 -7.63 0.06 -14.39
CA LEU A 209 -8.36 0.16 -13.13
C LEU A 209 -8.70 1.61 -12.82
N ASP A 210 -9.97 1.93 -12.60
CA ASP A 210 -10.37 3.16 -11.94
C ASP A 210 -10.61 2.88 -10.44
N THR A 211 -10.16 3.76 -9.55
CA THR A 211 -10.45 3.68 -8.12
C THR A 211 -11.84 4.24 -7.80
N HIS A 212 -12.26 5.25 -8.55
CA HIS A 212 -13.57 5.91 -8.46
C HIS A 212 -13.85 6.73 -9.73
N PRO A 213 -15.08 7.21 -9.97
CA PRO A 213 -15.33 8.20 -11.00
C PRO A 213 -14.76 9.56 -10.60
N HIS A 214 -13.64 9.95 -11.20
CA HIS A 214 -12.92 11.19 -10.90
C HIS A 214 -13.73 12.44 -11.30
N ALA A 215 -13.61 13.51 -10.49
CA ALA A 215 -14.31 14.78 -10.72
C ALA A 215 -13.41 15.88 -11.29
N ASP A 216 -12.10 15.64 -11.39
CA ASP A 216 -11.07 16.62 -11.69
C ASP A 216 -10.36 16.38 -13.03
N HIS A 217 -10.51 15.20 -13.62
CA HIS A 217 -9.96 14.85 -14.93
C HIS A 217 -10.83 13.81 -15.65
N PHE A 218 -10.64 13.66 -16.96
CA PHE A 218 -11.26 12.56 -17.71
C PHE A 218 -10.47 11.28 -17.55
N SER A 219 -11.15 10.14 -17.39
CA SER A 219 -10.51 8.83 -17.39
C SER A 219 -10.14 8.39 -18.80
N ALA A 220 -8.91 7.90 -18.98
CA ALA A 220 -8.43 7.33 -20.23
C ALA A 220 -8.72 5.83 -20.38
N VAL A 221 -9.49 5.20 -19.49
CA VAL A 221 -9.78 3.76 -19.50
C VAL A 221 -10.27 3.29 -20.87
N HIS A 222 -11.24 3.99 -21.46
CA HIS A 222 -11.77 3.60 -22.76
C HIS A 222 -10.74 3.66 -23.89
N TYR A 223 -9.91 4.72 -23.90
CA TYR A 223 -8.83 4.89 -24.87
C TYR A 223 -7.77 3.77 -24.74
N LEU A 224 -7.29 3.55 -23.53
CA LEU A 224 -6.26 2.54 -23.25
C LEU A 224 -6.76 1.12 -23.51
N LYS A 225 -8.03 0.83 -23.17
CA LYS A 225 -8.67 -0.45 -23.52
C LYS A 225 -8.66 -0.69 -25.02
N GLY A 226 -8.99 0.33 -25.83
CA GLY A 226 -8.94 0.25 -27.27
C GLY A 226 -7.52 0.02 -27.83
N LYS A 227 -6.46 0.46 -27.11
CA LYS A 227 -5.05 0.29 -27.52
C LYS A 227 -4.45 -1.03 -27.08
N THR A 228 -4.82 -1.52 -25.91
CA THR A 228 -4.17 -2.68 -25.27
C THR A 228 -4.98 -3.96 -25.32
N GLY A 229 -6.31 -3.85 -25.46
CA GLY A 229 -7.23 -4.98 -25.32
C GLY A 229 -7.40 -5.48 -23.87
N ALA A 230 -6.80 -4.80 -22.90
CA ALA A 230 -6.84 -5.18 -21.49
C ALA A 230 -8.26 -5.04 -20.90
N LEU A 231 -8.52 -5.78 -19.82
CA LEU A 231 -9.77 -5.68 -19.08
C LEU A 231 -9.85 -4.39 -18.29
N SER A 232 -11.04 -3.78 -18.23
CA SER A 232 -11.30 -2.59 -17.41
C SER A 232 -12.12 -2.95 -16.18
N ALA A 233 -11.85 -2.29 -15.03
CA ALA A 233 -12.58 -2.53 -13.80
C ALA A 233 -12.68 -1.28 -12.91
N ILE A 234 -13.70 -1.27 -12.04
CA ILE A 234 -13.98 -0.27 -11.02
C ILE A 234 -14.73 -0.90 -9.85
N GLY A 235 -14.93 -0.17 -8.75
CA GLY A 235 -15.75 -0.61 -7.62
C GLY A 235 -17.23 -0.78 -7.98
N ALA A 236 -17.89 -1.82 -7.46
CA ALA A 236 -19.29 -2.17 -7.76
C ALA A 236 -20.27 -1.03 -7.42
N HIS A 237 -19.94 -0.19 -6.44
CA HIS A 237 -20.75 0.97 -6.06
C HIS A 237 -20.75 2.11 -7.08
N VAL A 238 -20.02 1.97 -8.20
CA VAL A 238 -20.17 2.88 -9.36
C VAL A 238 -21.61 2.99 -9.83
N VAL A 239 -22.38 1.92 -9.68
CA VAL A 239 -23.82 1.88 -9.99
C VAL A 239 -24.60 2.94 -9.20
N ASP A 240 -24.24 3.20 -7.95
CA ASP A 240 -24.89 4.20 -7.11
C ASP A 240 -24.50 5.62 -7.53
N VAL A 241 -23.25 5.82 -7.93
CA VAL A 241 -22.79 7.08 -8.52
C VAL A 241 -23.48 7.33 -9.87
N GLN A 242 -23.62 6.31 -10.71
CA GLN A 242 -24.33 6.40 -11.98
C GLN A 242 -25.79 6.82 -11.78
N LYS A 243 -26.51 6.23 -10.83
CA LYS A 243 -27.90 6.60 -10.50
C LYS A 243 -27.99 8.06 -10.08
N LEU A 244 -27.14 8.49 -9.13
CA LEU A 244 -27.11 9.86 -8.64
C LEU A 244 -26.87 10.86 -9.77
N TRP A 245 -25.86 10.65 -10.58
CA TRP A 245 -25.49 11.59 -11.63
C TRP A 245 -26.38 11.50 -12.87
N LYS A 246 -27.05 10.37 -13.11
CA LYS A 246 -28.12 10.24 -14.09
C LYS A 246 -29.24 11.26 -13.86
N GLU A 247 -29.64 11.43 -12.59
CA GLU A 247 -30.66 12.41 -12.19
C GLU A 247 -30.15 13.85 -12.37
N ILE A 248 -28.94 14.14 -11.86
CA ILE A 248 -28.33 15.48 -11.96
C ILE A 248 -28.18 15.93 -13.43
N TYR A 249 -27.72 15.02 -14.32
CA TYR A 249 -27.60 15.33 -15.75
C TYR A 249 -28.91 15.23 -16.52
N ASN A 250 -30.00 14.78 -15.88
CA ASN A 250 -31.25 14.45 -16.57
C ASN A 250 -30.96 13.59 -17.81
N TRP A 251 -30.42 12.40 -17.59
CA TRP A 251 -29.91 11.51 -18.64
C TRP A 251 -30.60 10.14 -18.62
N PRO A 252 -31.87 10.03 -19.03
CA PRO A 252 -32.66 8.82 -18.90
C PRO A 252 -32.08 7.61 -19.64
N ALA A 253 -31.32 7.82 -20.72
CA ALA A 253 -30.69 6.76 -21.50
C ALA A 253 -29.40 6.20 -20.87
N LEU A 254 -28.86 6.79 -19.78
CA LEU A 254 -27.69 6.27 -19.11
C LEU A 254 -28.01 4.92 -18.44
N ALA A 255 -27.29 3.86 -18.85
CA ALA A 255 -27.30 2.60 -18.14
C ALA A 255 -26.56 2.75 -16.79
N THR A 256 -27.22 2.35 -15.70
CA THR A 256 -26.71 2.47 -14.34
C THR A 256 -26.47 1.08 -13.71
N ASP A 257 -25.82 0.22 -14.47
CA ASP A 257 -25.56 -1.19 -14.15
C ASP A 257 -24.05 -1.53 -14.17
N GLY A 258 -23.19 -0.52 -14.41
CA GLY A 258 -21.74 -0.70 -14.48
C GLY A 258 -21.27 -1.43 -15.74
N SER A 259 -22.14 -1.69 -16.73
CA SER A 259 -21.79 -2.41 -17.96
C SER A 259 -20.74 -1.71 -18.84
N GLN A 260 -20.29 -0.53 -18.45
CA GLN A 260 -19.24 0.22 -19.11
C GLN A 260 -17.84 -0.33 -18.82
N TRP A 261 -17.69 -1.13 -17.77
CA TRP A 261 -16.47 -1.86 -17.40
C TRP A 261 -16.65 -3.36 -17.58
N ASP A 262 -15.56 -4.09 -17.76
CA ASP A 262 -15.59 -5.55 -17.87
C ASP A 262 -15.82 -6.24 -16.53
N ARG A 263 -15.39 -5.61 -15.44
CA ARG A 263 -15.55 -6.13 -14.07
C ARG A 263 -15.89 -5.03 -13.08
N LEU A 264 -16.81 -5.35 -12.19
CA LEU A 264 -17.11 -4.58 -11.00
C LEU A 264 -16.59 -5.33 -9.77
N PHE A 265 -15.79 -4.65 -8.96
CA PHE A 265 -15.21 -5.25 -7.76
C PHE A 265 -16.04 -4.93 -6.53
N ALA A 266 -16.37 -5.96 -5.76
CA ALA A 266 -16.90 -5.84 -4.40
C ALA A 266 -15.78 -5.70 -3.38
N ASP A 267 -16.14 -5.29 -2.15
CA ASP A 267 -15.21 -5.29 -1.02
C ASP A 267 -14.66 -6.69 -0.75
N GLY A 268 -13.36 -6.80 -0.55
CA GLY A 268 -12.67 -8.06 -0.31
C GLY A 268 -12.37 -8.89 -1.55
N ASP A 269 -12.83 -8.48 -2.74
CA ASP A 269 -12.53 -9.21 -3.97
C ASP A 269 -11.03 -9.33 -4.19
N MET A 270 -10.64 -10.50 -4.71
CA MET A 270 -9.26 -10.82 -5.10
C MET A 270 -9.13 -10.94 -6.61
N PHE A 271 -8.01 -10.46 -7.13
CA PHE A 271 -7.60 -10.66 -8.52
C PHE A 271 -6.08 -10.76 -8.61
N GLU A 272 -5.55 -10.98 -9.79
CA GLU A 272 -4.11 -11.14 -10.01
C GLU A 272 -3.62 -10.18 -11.10
N ILE A 273 -2.37 -9.76 -10.97
CA ILE A 273 -1.59 -9.05 -11.99
C ILE A 273 -0.33 -9.88 -12.18
N GLY A 274 -0.30 -10.73 -13.20
CA GLY A 274 0.71 -11.77 -13.32
C GLY A 274 0.66 -12.73 -12.13
N ALA A 275 1.72 -12.78 -11.32
CA ALA A 275 1.79 -13.56 -10.09
C ALA A 275 1.48 -12.73 -8.82
N LEU A 276 1.36 -11.42 -8.95
CA LEU A 276 1.00 -10.54 -7.83
C LEU A 276 -0.48 -10.72 -7.45
N LYS A 277 -0.73 -10.96 -6.19
CA LYS A 277 -2.10 -10.97 -5.66
C LYS A 277 -2.52 -9.55 -5.32
N ALA A 278 -3.72 -9.19 -5.77
CA ALA A 278 -4.37 -7.93 -5.50
C ALA A 278 -5.67 -8.16 -4.72
N ARG A 279 -5.94 -7.30 -3.74
CA ARG A 279 -7.19 -7.26 -2.97
C ARG A 279 -7.83 -5.89 -3.08
N VAL A 280 -9.15 -5.88 -3.20
CA VAL A 280 -9.95 -4.65 -3.19
C VAL A 280 -10.44 -4.36 -1.77
N MET A 281 -10.32 -3.11 -1.34
CA MET A 281 -10.92 -2.60 -0.11
C MET A 281 -11.92 -1.51 -0.48
N PHE A 282 -13.16 -1.65 -0.06
CA PHE A 282 -14.15 -0.57 -0.18
C PHE A 282 -13.74 0.58 0.74
N SER A 283 -13.54 1.77 0.18
CA SER A 283 -13.02 2.95 0.89
C SER A 283 -13.85 4.22 0.57
N PRO A 284 -15.17 4.21 0.88
CA PRO A 284 -16.07 5.32 0.58
C PRO A 284 -15.76 6.55 1.45
N GLY A 285 -16.38 7.67 1.09
CA GLY A 285 -16.35 8.90 1.86
C GLY A 285 -15.96 10.10 1.02
N HIS A 286 -14.95 10.00 0.15
CA HIS A 286 -14.74 10.97 -0.91
C HIS A 286 -15.85 10.84 -1.96
N THR A 287 -16.09 9.64 -2.46
CA THR A 287 -17.26 9.28 -3.28
C THR A 287 -17.95 8.04 -2.73
N LEU A 288 -19.15 7.71 -3.24
CA LEU A 288 -19.90 6.49 -2.89
C LEU A 288 -19.20 5.21 -3.38
N ALA A 289 -18.39 5.31 -4.45
CA ALA A 289 -17.84 4.14 -5.16
C ALA A 289 -16.34 3.94 -4.95
N SER A 290 -15.71 4.76 -4.13
CA SER A 290 -14.27 4.71 -3.92
C SER A 290 -13.79 3.37 -3.38
N ILE A 291 -12.75 2.82 -3.99
CA ILE A 291 -12.07 1.60 -3.58
C ILE A 291 -10.55 1.82 -3.54
N THR A 292 -9.88 1.07 -2.69
CA THR A 292 -8.42 1.00 -2.60
C THR A 292 -7.96 -0.35 -3.16
N TYR A 293 -6.96 -0.35 -4.02
CA TYR A 293 -6.30 -1.57 -4.50
C TYR A 293 -5.07 -1.86 -3.65
N VAL A 294 -5.03 -3.01 -2.99
CA VAL A 294 -3.85 -3.49 -2.25
C VAL A 294 -3.17 -4.58 -3.06
N ILE A 295 -1.98 -4.30 -3.57
CA ILE A 295 -1.23 -5.15 -4.49
C ILE A 295 0.16 -5.42 -3.88
N GLY A 296 0.38 -6.64 -3.39
CA GLY A 296 1.59 -6.95 -2.64
C GLY A 296 1.76 -6.06 -1.41
N ASP A 297 2.86 -5.32 -1.33
CA ASP A 297 3.16 -4.35 -0.26
C ASP A 297 2.69 -2.91 -0.55
N ALA A 298 1.99 -2.69 -1.66
CA ALA A 298 1.53 -1.38 -2.12
C ALA A 298 0.00 -1.25 -2.02
N ALA A 299 -0.50 -0.12 -1.51
CA ALA A 299 -1.91 0.23 -1.50
C ALA A 299 -2.13 1.54 -2.28
N PHE A 300 -2.99 1.49 -3.29
CA PHE A 300 -3.37 2.63 -4.13
C PHE A 300 -4.63 3.22 -3.54
N VAL A 301 -4.43 4.27 -2.73
CA VAL A 301 -5.46 4.81 -1.81
C VAL A 301 -6.24 5.98 -2.40
N HIS A 302 -6.00 6.28 -3.68
CA HIS A 302 -6.69 7.35 -4.43
C HIS A 302 -6.94 8.62 -3.58
N ASP A 303 -8.12 9.22 -3.72
CA ASP A 303 -8.57 10.38 -2.95
C ASP A 303 -9.17 9.96 -1.61
N THR A 304 -8.37 9.30 -0.77
CA THR A 304 -8.67 9.02 0.63
C THR A 304 -7.62 9.68 1.52
N VAL A 305 -6.36 9.30 1.34
CA VAL A 305 -5.22 9.82 2.10
C VAL A 305 -4.18 10.35 1.10
N PHE A 306 -3.77 11.59 1.27
CA PHE A 306 -2.70 12.20 0.48
C PHE A 306 -1.35 12.03 1.20
N THR A 307 -0.29 12.66 0.67
CA THR A 307 0.98 12.71 1.40
C THR A 307 0.77 13.32 2.79
N PRO A 308 1.59 12.95 3.81
CA PRO A 308 1.36 13.39 5.18
C PRO A 308 1.22 14.91 5.36
N ASP A 309 1.90 15.70 4.51
CA ASP A 309 1.84 17.16 4.52
C ASP A 309 0.62 17.76 3.78
N SER A 310 -0.15 16.93 3.08
CA SER A 310 -1.36 17.33 2.33
C SER A 310 -2.67 16.91 3.00
N GLY A 311 -2.62 15.94 3.91
CA GLY A 311 -3.79 15.50 4.69
C GLY A 311 -4.66 14.46 4.00
N THR A 312 -5.97 14.75 3.85
CA THR A 312 -6.98 13.80 3.33
C THR A 312 -7.90 14.47 2.33
N ALA A 313 -8.59 13.66 1.54
CA ALA A 313 -9.53 14.13 0.53
C ALA A 313 -10.74 14.88 1.13
N ARG A 314 -11.40 15.68 0.30
CA ARG A 314 -12.67 16.36 0.61
C ARG A 314 -13.84 15.38 0.56
N THR A 315 -14.93 15.74 1.22
CA THR A 315 -16.13 14.89 1.36
C THR A 315 -17.44 15.60 1.03
N ASP A 316 -17.38 16.79 0.46
CA ASP A 316 -18.57 17.64 0.16
C ASP A 316 -19.12 17.42 -1.25
N PHE A 317 -18.76 16.31 -1.89
CA PHE A 317 -19.38 15.87 -3.13
C PHE A 317 -20.77 15.26 -2.88
N PRO A 318 -21.65 15.26 -3.89
CA PRO A 318 -22.88 14.47 -3.81
C PRO A 318 -22.58 13.02 -3.46
N GLY A 319 -23.09 12.55 -2.32
CA GLY A 319 -22.82 11.22 -1.78
C GLY A 319 -21.54 11.09 -0.93
N GLY A 320 -20.76 12.17 -0.74
CA GLY A 320 -19.60 12.16 0.14
C GLY A 320 -19.97 12.16 1.63
N SER A 321 -19.08 11.66 2.48
CA SER A 321 -19.28 11.55 3.94
C SER A 321 -17.95 11.59 4.70
N ALA A 322 -17.78 12.56 5.57
CA ALA A 322 -16.57 12.66 6.40
C ALA A 322 -16.42 11.49 7.38
N SER A 323 -17.52 10.99 7.96
CA SER A 323 -17.49 9.80 8.83
C SER A 323 -17.11 8.55 8.04
N ALA A 324 -17.70 8.32 6.86
CA ALA A 324 -17.32 7.20 6.01
C ALA A 324 -15.84 7.29 5.59
N LEU A 325 -15.34 8.48 5.26
CA LEU A 325 -13.93 8.70 4.94
C LEU A 325 -13.02 8.34 6.13
N TRP A 326 -13.41 8.71 7.35
CA TRP A 326 -12.68 8.35 8.56
C TRP A 326 -12.55 6.83 8.71
N HIS A 327 -13.65 6.09 8.59
CA HIS A 327 -13.62 4.63 8.67
C HIS A 327 -12.76 4.00 7.57
N SER A 328 -12.83 4.52 6.35
CA SER A 328 -11.95 4.10 5.24
C SER A 328 -10.48 4.34 5.54
N ILE A 329 -10.14 5.49 6.10
CA ILE A 329 -8.77 5.81 6.56
C ILE A 329 -8.31 4.81 7.62
N GLN A 330 -9.14 4.55 8.64
CA GLN A 330 -8.77 3.60 9.71
C GLN A 330 -8.57 2.17 9.16
N ALA A 331 -9.39 1.75 8.20
CA ALA A 331 -9.21 0.46 7.51
C ALA A 331 -7.87 0.42 6.75
N ILE A 332 -7.51 1.47 6.01
CA ILE A 332 -6.20 1.57 5.33
C ILE A 332 -5.06 1.57 6.35
N LEU A 333 -5.18 2.31 7.44
CA LEU A 333 -4.16 2.37 8.49
C LEU A 333 -4.06 1.09 9.33
N SER A 334 -4.99 0.15 9.20
CA SER A 334 -4.87 -1.20 9.80
C SER A 334 -3.95 -2.13 9.00
N LEU A 335 -3.53 -1.75 7.79
CA LEU A 335 -2.50 -2.47 7.04
C LEU A 335 -1.16 -2.42 7.78
N PRO A 336 -0.21 -3.33 7.47
CA PRO A 336 1.14 -3.30 8.04
C PRO A 336 1.79 -1.92 7.92
N GLU A 337 2.57 -1.52 8.92
CA GLU A 337 3.13 -0.16 9.02
C GLU A 337 4.05 0.22 7.85
N GLU A 338 4.71 -0.77 7.27
CA GLU A 338 5.59 -0.65 6.11
C GLU A 338 4.84 -0.62 4.77
N THR A 339 3.52 -0.87 4.75
CA THR A 339 2.73 -0.81 3.51
C THR A 339 2.91 0.55 2.86
N ARG A 340 3.35 0.53 1.60
CA ARG A 340 3.50 1.74 0.77
C ARG A 340 2.12 2.22 0.33
N LEU A 341 1.83 3.48 0.57
CA LEU A 341 0.57 4.12 0.19
C LEU A 341 0.82 5.07 -0.97
N PHE A 342 0.07 4.88 -2.05
CA PHE A 342 0.12 5.68 -3.28
C PHE A 342 -1.15 6.50 -3.43
N SER A 343 -1.02 7.84 -3.37
CA SER A 343 -2.14 8.78 -3.41
C SER A 343 -2.57 9.14 -4.83
N GLY A 344 -3.84 9.51 -5.02
CA GLY A 344 -4.38 9.98 -6.31
C GLY A 344 -3.91 11.38 -6.70
N HIS A 345 -3.54 12.23 -5.73
CA HIS A 345 -3.12 13.61 -5.96
C HIS A 345 -1.94 14.04 -5.11
N ASP A 346 -1.19 15.02 -5.65
CA ASP A 346 -0.27 15.82 -4.85
C ASP A 346 -0.32 17.31 -5.25
N TYR A 347 -0.85 18.13 -4.37
CA TYR A 347 -1.00 19.58 -4.57
C TYR A 347 0.26 20.38 -4.23
N GLN A 348 1.39 19.73 -4.01
CA GLN A 348 2.74 20.30 -3.81
C GLN A 348 2.76 21.43 -2.76
N PRO A 349 2.29 21.20 -1.52
CA PRO A 349 2.23 22.24 -0.50
C PRO A 349 3.61 22.90 -0.31
N GLY A 350 3.61 24.23 -0.19
CA GLY A 350 4.84 25.02 -0.08
C GLY A 350 5.69 25.09 -1.35
N GLY A 351 5.18 24.61 -2.50
CA GLY A 351 5.89 24.64 -3.80
C GLY A 351 6.99 23.57 -3.93
N ARG A 352 6.95 22.52 -3.10
CA ARG A 352 7.88 21.39 -3.21
C ARG A 352 7.65 20.57 -4.49
N HIS A 353 8.63 19.74 -4.84
CA HIS A 353 8.47 18.77 -5.91
C HIS A 353 7.34 17.76 -5.60
N PRO A 354 6.64 17.25 -6.65
CA PRO A 354 5.58 16.28 -6.49
C PRO A 354 6.05 15.02 -5.74
N ARG A 355 5.17 14.52 -4.87
CA ARG A 355 5.33 13.26 -4.13
C ARG A 355 4.00 12.50 -4.14
N TRP A 356 4.04 11.20 -4.16
CA TRP A 356 2.85 10.35 -4.24
C TRP A 356 2.94 9.09 -3.40
N GLU A 357 4.10 8.84 -2.77
CA GLU A 357 4.34 7.66 -1.97
C GLU A 357 4.57 8.07 -0.51
N SER A 358 3.96 7.32 0.40
CA SER A 358 4.18 7.37 1.84
C SER A 358 4.06 5.96 2.42
N THR A 359 4.01 5.82 3.74
CA THR A 359 3.74 4.54 4.40
C THR A 359 2.63 4.70 5.44
N VAL A 360 2.02 3.59 5.85
CA VAL A 360 1.05 3.58 6.96
C VAL A 360 1.66 4.21 8.21
N ALA A 361 2.88 3.84 8.58
CA ALA A 361 3.60 4.42 9.73
C ALA A 361 3.79 5.94 9.60
N ALA A 362 4.12 6.44 8.40
CA ALA A 362 4.31 7.86 8.16
C ALA A 362 2.99 8.64 8.30
N GLN A 363 1.88 8.08 7.81
CA GLN A 363 0.55 8.68 7.95
C GLN A 363 0.12 8.78 9.41
N LYS A 364 0.23 7.69 10.17
CA LYS A 364 -0.10 7.66 11.60
C LYS A 364 0.68 8.71 12.40
N ARG A 365 1.96 8.90 12.05
CA ARG A 365 2.85 9.80 12.78
C ARG A 365 2.71 11.26 12.41
N ALA A 366 2.50 11.57 11.13
CA ALA A 366 2.75 12.91 10.61
C ALA A 366 1.59 13.55 9.84
N ASN A 367 0.51 12.82 9.53
CA ASN A 367 -0.62 13.42 8.81
C ASN A 367 -1.47 14.27 9.79
N PRO A 368 -1.59 15.61 9.57
CA PRO A 368 -2.27 16.52 10.50
C PRO A 368 -3.78 16.30 10.57
N HIS A 369 -4.36 15.55 9.63
CA HIS A 369 -5.78 15.20 9.65
C HIS A 369 -6.05 13.86 10.37
N ILE A 370 -5.00 13.15 10.81
CA ILE A 370 -5.10 11.78 11.33
C ILE A 370 -4.39 11.67 12.70
N ALA A 371 -3.16 12.20 12.80
CA ALA A 371 -2.32 12.00 13.97
C ALA A 371 -2.93 12.65 15.22
N GLY A 372 -3.28 11.83 16.21
CA GLY A 372 -3.84 12.30 17.49
C GLY A 372 -5.26 12.86 17.43
N ILE A 373 -6.01 12.58 16.35
CA ILE A 373 -7.38 13.05 16.16
C ILE A 373 -8.33 11.84 16.22
N ASP A 374 -9.49 12.03 16.85
CA ASP A 374 -10.59 11.06 16.84
C ASP A 374 -11.58 11.34 15.68
N GLU A 375 -12.58 10.48 15.51
CA GLU A 375 -13.59 10.63 14.47
C GLU A 375 -14.32 11.98 14.54
N ALA A 376 -14.72 12.41 15.72
CA ALA A 376 -15.46 13.68 15.89
C ALA A 376 -14.59 14.88 15.49
N GLY A 377 -13.33 14.88 15.88
CA GLY A 377 -12.34 15.89 15.48
C GLY A 377 -12.10 15.89 13.98
N PHE A 378 -11.98 14.71 13.37
CA PHE A 378 -11.81 14.57 11.92
C PHE A 378 -13.03 15.10 11.15
N VAL A 379 -14.24 14.70 11.53
CA VAL A 379 -15.47 15.17 10.89
C VAL A 379 -15.60 16.68 10.98
N ALA A 380 -15.35 17.27 12.16
CA ALA A 380 -15.38 18.72 12.35
C ALA A 380 -14.34 19.44 11.46
N LEU A 381 -13.11 18.92 11.41
CA LEU A 381 -12.03 19.43 10.55
C LEU A 381 -12.43 19.39 9.07
N ARG A 382 -12.93 18.24 8.58
CA ARG A 382 -13.34 18.09 7.18
C ARG A 382 -14.48 19.03 6.82
N GLN A 383 -15.53 19.08 7.62
CA GLN A 383 -16.68 19.98 7.40
C GLN A 383 -16.27 21.44 7.40
N ALA A 384 -15.37 21.86 8.29
CA ALA A 384 -14.89 23.24 8.32
C ALA A 384 -14.06 23.55 7.06
N ARG A 385 -13.15 22.67 6.68
CA ARG A 385 -12.28 22.84 5.50
C ARG A 385 -13.07 22.79 4.19
N ASP A 386 -13.97 21.84 4.04
CA ASP A 386 -14.71 21.63 2.79
C ASP A 386 -15.62 22.79 2.45
N ARG A 387 -16.22 23.43 3.46
CA ARG A 387 -17.01 24.67 3.26
C ARG A 387 -16.22 25.84 2.65
N THR A 388 -14.90 25.82 2.74
CA THR A 388 -14.02 26.89 2.19
C THR A 388 -13.49 26.57 0.79
N LEU A 389 -13.68 25.35 0.32
CA LEU A 389 -13.12 24.90 -0.97
C LEU A 389 -14.11 25.18 -2.12
N PRO A 390 -13.65 25.75 -3.24
CA PRO A 390 -14.46 25.79 -4.45
C PRO A 390 -14.74 24.37 -4.94
N LYS A 391 -15.82 24.16 -5.66
CA LYS A 391 -16.05 22.88 -6.35
C LYS A 391 -14.95 22.61 -7.37
N PRO A 392 -14.57 21.34 -7.63
CA PRO A 392 -13.59 21.02 -8.66
C PRO A 392 -14.01 21.57 -10.01
N LYS A 393 -13.07 22.23 -10.67
CA LYS A 393 -13.30 22.99 -11.91
C LYS A 393 -13.92 22.14 -13.01
N LEU A 394 -13.51 20.88 -13.10
CA LEU A 394 -13.96 19.96 -14.15
C LEU A 394 -15.09 19.03 -13.72
N MET A 395 -15.63 19.12 -12.51
CA MET A 395 -16.58 18.14 -11.97
C MET A 395 -17.76 17.86 -12.90
N LEU A 396 -18.43 18.91 -13.38
CA LEU A 396 -19.57 18.75 -14.30
C LEU A 396 -19.17 18.27 -15.71
N HIS A 397 -17.91 18.41 -16.09
CA HIS A 397 -17.39 17.91 -17.36
C HIS A 397 -16.93 16.45 -17.22
N ALA A 398 -16.13 16.16 -16.18
CA ALA A 398 -15.47 14.88 -16.00
C ALA A 398 -16.46 13.75 -15.67
N LEU A 399 -17.40 14.00 -14.76
CA LEU A 399 -18.29 12.93 -14.30
C LEU A 399 -19.17 12.35 -15.39
N GLN A 400 -19.63 13.13 -16.39
CA GLN A 400 -20.41 12.56 -17.49
C GLN A 400 -19.57 11.66 -18.42
N VAL A 401 -18.25 11.79 -18.43
CA VAL A 401 -17.33 10.91 -19.15
C VAL A 401 -16.98 9.69 -18.25
N ASN A 402 -16.68 9.95 -16.99
CA ASN A 402 -16.12 8.96 -16.07
C ASN A 402 -17.16 7.96 -15.56
N ILE A 403 -18.44 8.35 -15.37
CA ILE A 403 -19.52 7.40 -15.08
C ILE A 403 -19.86 6.48 -16.28
N ARG A 404 -19.19 6.69 -17.41
CA ARG A 404 -19.29 5.89 -18.63
C ARG A 404 -17.99 5.16 -18.98
N GLY A 405 -17.11 4.94 -18.01
CA GLY A 405 -15.84 4.26 -18.21
C GLY A 405 -14.89 5.00 -19.15
N GLY A 406 -14.86 6.35 -19.08
CA GLY A 406 -14.00 7.18 -19.92
C GLY A 406 -14.49 7.37 -21.36
N ARG A 407 -15.72 6.97 -21.67
CA ARG A 407 -16.30 7.17 -23.01
C ARG A 407 -16.79 8.61 -23.19
N LEU A 408 -16.24 9.29 -24.19
CA LEU A 408 -16.75 10.58 -24.62
C LEU A 408 -18.20 10.47 -25.13
N PRO A 409 -19.02 11.54 -25.06
CA PRO A 409 -20.36 11.56 -25.64
C PRO A 409 -20.36 11.15 -27.10
N GLU A 410 -21.45 10.55 -27.58
CA GLU A 410 -21.62 10.25 -29.00
C GLU A 410 -21.68 11.53 -29.85
N PRO A 411 -21.20 11.51 -31.09
CA PRO A 411 -21.36 12.63 -31.99
C PRO A 411 -22.85 12.89 -32.28
N GLU A 412 -23.23 14.16 -32.29
CA GLU A 412 -24.57 14.57 -32.73
C GLU A 412 -24.65 14.71 -34.26
N GLY A 413 -25.80 15.10 -34.79
CA GLY A 413 -26.07 15.15 -36.24
C GLY A 413 -25.10 15.99 -37.08
N ASN A 414 -24.35 16.89 -36.46
CA ASN A 414 -23.27 17.67 -37.09
C ASN A 414 -21.87 17.06 -36.95
N GLY A 415 -21.77 15.84 -36.41
CA GLY A 415 -20.51 15.14 -36.19
C GLY A 415 -19.71 15.61 -34.96
N ARG A 416 -20.21 16.55 -34.17
CA ARG A 416 -19.54 17.07 -32.98
C ARG A 416 -20.08 16.40 -31.71
N ARG A 417 -19.21 16.31 -30.69
CA ARG A 417 -19.54 15.82 -29.35
C ARG A 417 -19.81 16.99 -28.43
N TYR A 418 -20.77 16.83 -27.54
CA TYR A 418 -21.17 17.89 -26.61
C TYR A 418 -21.22 17.37 -25.18
N LEU A 419 -20.76 18.21 -24.24
CA LEU A 419 -20.95 18.00 -22.81
C LEU A 419 -22.17 18.76 -22.34
N LYS A 420 -22.99 18.14 -21.51
CA LYS A 420 -24.20 18.73 -20.93
C LYS A 420 -23.87 19.27 -19.55
N ILE A 421 -23.98 20.58 -19.37
CA ILE A 421 -23.71 21.25 -18.09
C ILE A 421 -25.04 21.67 -17.46
N PRO A 422 -25.45 21.06 -16.34
CA PRO A 422 -26.63 21.50 -15.60
C PRO A 422 -26.31 22.82 -14.89
N LEU A 423 -27.22 23.79 -14.99
CA LEU A 423 -27.13 25.06 -14.30
C LEU A 423 -27.82 24.96 -12.95
N ASP A 424 -27.23 25.60 -11.93
CA ASP A 424 -27.79 25.70 -10.57
C ASP A 424 -28.14 24.34 -9.91
N ALA A 425 -27.38 23.29 -10.26
CA ALA A 425 -27.69 21.92 -9.82
C ALA A 425 -26.91 21.47 -8.57
N LEU A 426 -25.91 22.24 -8.08
CA LEU A 426 -25.01 21.83 -6.97
C LEU A 426 -24.73 22.97 -6.00
#